data_c9a2e26d51a8f54ae774a1509760e819
#
_entry.id   c9a2e26d51a8f54ae774a1509760e819
#
_cell.length_a   1.000
_cell.length_b   1.000
_cell.length_c   1.000
_cell.angle_alpha   90.00
_cell.angle_beta   90.00
_cell.angle_gamma   90.00
#
_symmetry.space_group_name_H-M   'P 1'
#
loop_
_entity.id
_entity.type
_entity.pdbx_description
1 polymer ?
#
loop_
_entity_poly.entity_id
_entity_poly.type
_entity_poly.pdbx_seq_one_letter_code
_entity_poly.pdbx_strand_id
1 'polypeptide(L)'
;MLFRVLVYIAFSVLTFTPAISVVRNSSGHAVGYTDFLYQQLLYLAQRLKFTYKISVIGENTNGIKRNGAWTGIIGTLLREEADFGLAPMAISLERYEAIEFCGPITGDSTGILVKYPEPIVSSTSAIEVFSTGVWIGWIVSAAAVVGISTVLTCTSKKLRIEAGETSAVSTKTFSWYLYGVLISQGSRLPSSPSPQKLLAATWCIVAFVFVNIYNSTLTSYMSVTYQRPTINSFSDLAASSTFKATVLTGSIQDIDLLRATTGVQKILADKIRKCSPDCRKFNLNEMFSLVLGDEPYVTIVPVTVGIAALKKHNLQREKCRLAMAHETMSWKPMFCAVPKTSPYIEEINRESLWFIDTALFDYWHAQYLKKPLQCRLNYNSKGVSTKTFKNRVVLKQFYLPFLILFCGYFLAFLQFLREKILFSFHF
;
A
#
# COMPACT_ATOMS: atom_id res chain seq x y z
N MET A 1 35.52 -12.19 34.25
CA MET A 1 35.87 -10.92 33.61
C MET A 1 34.60 -10.15 33.31
N LEU A 2 34.48 -8.89 33.67
CA LEU A 2 33.28 -8.10 33.49
C LEU A 2 33.41 -7.30 32.19
N PHE A 3 32.68 -7.68 31.15
CA PHE A 3 32.59 -6.91 29.92
C PHE A 3 31.53 -5.81 30.04
N ARG A 4 31.85 -4.59 29.65
CA ARG A 4 30.89 -3.53 29.44
C ARG A 4 30.32 -3.65 28.03
N VAL A 5 29.21 -4.34 27.91
CA VAL A 5 28.56 -4.50 26.61
C VAL A 5 27.64 -3.32 26.36
N LEU A 6 27.92 -2.59 25.30
CA LEU A 6 27.00 -1.60 24.74
C LEU A 6 26.06 -2.30 23.77
N VAL A 7 24.85 -2.43 24.21
CA VAL A 7 23.78 -2.90 23.34
C VAL A 7 23.02 -1.68 22.85
N TYR A 8 22.83 -1.58 21.53
CA TYR A 8 21.91 -0.63 20.95
C TYR A 8 20.49 -1.02 21.38
N ILE A 9 20.09 -0.58 22.54
CA ILE A 9 18.72 -0.65 22.98
C ILE A 9 18.11 0.68 22.55
N ALA A 10 17.30 0.63 21.52
CA ALA A 10 16.50 1.76 21.15
C ALA A 10 15.59 2.11 22.33
N PHE A 11 15.87 3.22 23.00
CA PHE A 11 15.15 3.70 24.15
C PHE A 11 13.80 4.28 23.77
N SER A 12 12.80 3.94 24.54
CA SER A 12 11.41 4.36 24.50
C SER A 12 10.46 3.45 23.75
N VAL A 13 9.23 3.53 24.10
CA VAL A 13 8.01 2.87 23.55
C VAL A 13 7.95 2.78 22.01
N LEU A 14 8.97 3.21 21.29
CA LEU A 14 9.09 3.42 19.85
C LEU A 14 10.32 2.76 19.20
N THR A 15 10.81 1.66 19.73
CA THR A 15 11.97 0.97 19.19
C THR A 15 11.65 0.24 17.90
N PHE A 16 12.25 0.69 16.81
CA PHE A 16 12.07 0.14 15.48
C PHE A 16 13.10 -0.91 15.08
N THR A 17 14.09 -1.15 15.93
CA THR A 17 15.02 -2.25 15.68
C THR A 17 14.57 -3.45 16.51
N PRO A 18 14.21 -4.57 15.87
CA PRO A 18 13.87 -5.80 16.59
C PRO A 18 15.12 -6.52 17.15
N ALA A 19 16.13 -5.74 17.48
CA ALA A 19 17.42 -6.29 17.85
C ALA A 19 17.49 -6.68 19.33
N ILE A 20 17.05 -5.77 20.22
CA ILE A 20 16.91 -6.02 21.67
C ILE A 20 15.73 -5.21 22.18
N SER A 21 14.81 -5.87 22.86
CA SER A 21 13.69 -5.22 23.54
C SER A 21 13.88 -5.27 25.04
N VAL A 22 13.63 -4.14 25.70
CA VAL A 22 13.70 -4.04 27.17
C VAL A 22 12.34 -4.38 27.76
N VAL A 23 12.28 -5.42 28.56
CA VAL A 23 11.08 -5.74 29.36
C VAL A 23 11.11 -4.87 30.61
N ARG A 24 10.07 -4.04 30.79
CA ARG A 24 9.92 -3.15 31.94
C ARG A 24 8.79 -3.63 32.84
N ASN A 25 8.95 -3.44 34.14
CA ASN A 25 7.88 -3.63 35.09
C ASN A 25 6.91 -2.43 35.08
N SER A 26 5.82 -2.52 35.85
CA SER A 26 4.83 -1.45 36.01
C SER A 26 5.40 -0.12 36.53
N SER A 27 6.54 -0.16 37.20
CA SER A 27 7.28 1.01 37.70
C SER A 27 8.32 1.56 36.73
N GLY A 28 8.39 1.02 35.49
CA GLY A 28 9.27 1.52 34.44
C GLY A 28 10.72 1.04 34.49
N HIS A 29 11.11 0.26 35.49
CA HIS A 29 12.46 -0.32 35.57
C HIS A 29 12.64 -1.50 34.62
N ALA A 30 13.83 -1.61 34.01
CA ALA A 30 14.21 -2.74 33.17
C ALA A 30 14.30 -4.01 34.01
N VAL A 31 13.49 -5.02 33.69
CA VAL A 31 13.47 -6.33 34.40
C VAL A 31 14.14 -7.41 33.57
N GLY A 32 14.24 -7.22 32.26
CA GLY A 32 14.87 -8.19 31.38
C GLY A 32 15.03 -7.66 29.95
N TYR A 33 15.65 -8.48 29.13
CA TYR A 33 15.90 -8.21 27.73
C TYR A 33 15.42 -9.39 26.90
N THR A 34 14.93 -9.11 25.69
CA THR A 34 14.47 -10.13 24.73
C THR A 34 15.01 -9.81 23.35
N ASP A 35 14.66 -10.64 22.38
CA ASP A 35 14.98 -10.57 20.97
C ASP A 35 16.33 -11.21 20.59
N PHE A 36 16.58 -11.32 19.28
CA PHE A 36 17.62 -12.21 18.75
C PHE A 36 19.06 -11.80 19.13
N LEU A 37 19.37 -10.50 19.20
CA LEU A 37 20.69 -10.06 19.61
C LEU A 37 20.97 -10.34 21.10
N TYR A 38 19.95 -10.31 21.93
CA TYR A 38 20.10 -10.70 23.31
C TYR A 38 20.40 -12.19 23.43
N GLN A 39 19.80 -13.04 22.63
CA GLN A 39 20.13 -14.47 22.56
C GLN A 39 21.58 -14.70 22.11
N GLN A 40 22.05 -13.92 21.15
CA GLN A 40 23.45 -13.96 20.72
C GLN A 40 24.39 -13.52 21.85
N LEU A 41 24.03 -12.47 22.59
CA LEU A 41 24.82 -12.07 23.77
C LEU A 41 24.90 -13.17 24.84
N LEU A 42 23.76 -13.80 25.13
CA LEU A 42 23.72 -14.92 26.08
C LEU A 42 24.58 -16.08 25.61
N TYR A 43 24.52 -16.43 24.34
CA TYR A 43 25.36 -17.46 23.74
C TYR A 43 26.85 -17.11 23.88
N LEU A 44 27.26 -15.89 23.48
CA LEU A 44 28.66 -15.44 23.63
C LEU A 44 29.12 -15.45 25.09
N ALA A 45 28.29 -14.96 26.02
CA ALA A 45 28.59 -14.92 27.42
C ALA A 45 28.81 -16.32 28.03
N GLN A 46 27.99 -17.29 27.61
CA GLN A 46 28.14 -18.69 28.06
C GLN A 46 29.39 -19.35 27.48
N ARG A 47 29.68 -19.13 26.19
CA ARG A 47 30.80 -19.75 25.49
C ARG A 47 32.13 -19.16 25.93
N LEU A 48 32.21 -17.85 26.04
CA LEU A 48 33.45 -17.14 26.44
C LEU A 48 33.54 -16.91 27.96
N LYS A 49 32.55 -17.38 28.73
CA LYS A 49 32.54 -17.34 30.23
C LYS A 49 32.79 -15.93 30.79
N PHE A 50 32.14 -14.92 30.21
CA PHE A 50 32.19 -13.55 30.73
C PHE A 50 30.84 -13.10 31.32
N THR A 51 30.92 -12.14 32.24
CA THR A 51 29.73 -11.42 32.74
C THR A 51 29.61 -10.08 32.05
N TYR A 52 28.39 -9.59 31.86
CA TYR A 52 28.15 -8.38 31.13
C TYR A 52 27.21 -7.41 31.86
N LYS A 53 27.39 -6.14 31.59
CA LYS A 53 26.46 -5.07 31.98
C LYS A 53 25.96 -4.36 30.71
N ILE A 54 24.67 -4.33 30.52
CA ILE A 54 24.07 -3.68 29.39
C ILE A 54 23.85 -2.22 29.71
N SER A 55 24.44 -1.34 28.91
CA SER A 55 24.22 0.11 28.95
C SER A 55 23.44 0.54 27.71
N VAL A 56 22.46 1.41 27.89
CA VAL A 56 21.58 1.90 26.85
C VAL A 56 22.03 3.28 26.43
N ILE A 57 22.26 3.48 25.14
CA ILE A 57 22.64 4.78 24.58
C ILE A 57 21.37 5.58 24.26
N GLY A 58 21.29 6.83 24.70
CA GLY A 58 20.15 7.71 24.44
C GLY A 58 19.99 8.13 22.98
N GLU A 59 21.06 8.05 22.18
CA GLU A 59 21.02 8.38 20.75
C GLU A 59 20.73 7.12 19.93
N ASN A 60 19.66 7.16 19.10
CA ASN A 60 19.23 6.07 18.23
C ASN A 60 20.11 5.95 16.96
N THR A 61 21.42 5.89 17.12
CA THR A 61 22.36 5.81 16.00
C THR A 61 23.54 4.92 16.31
N ASN A 62 23.99 4.16 15.33
CA ASN A 62 25.23 3.40 15.42
C ASN A 62 26.47 4.29 15.58
N GLY A 63 26.35 5.54 15.18
CA GLY A 63 27.38 6.56 15.26
C GLY A 63 27.53 7.33 13.94
N ILE A 64 27.53 8.63 14.06
CA ILE A 64 27.85 9.59 12.99
C ILE A 64 28.90 10.57 13.50
N LYS A 65 29.74 11.04 12.61
CA LYS A 65 30.74 12.04 12.92
C LYS A 65 30.10 13.42 12.87
N ARG A 66 30.05 14.14 13.99
CA ARG A 66 29.55 15.50 14.11
C ARG A 66 30.64 16.38 14.68
N ASN A 67 30.97 17.47 14.03
CA ASN A 67 32.02 18.41 14.47
C ASN A 67 33.35 17.73 14.82
N GLY A 68 33.71 16.68 14.05
CA GLY A 68 34.95 15.93 14.28
C GLY A 68 34.85 14.80 15.33
N ALA A 69 33.80 14.77 16.15
CA ALA A 69 33.57 13.75 17.17
C ALA A 69 32.55 12.69 16.73
N TRP A 70 32.77 11.45 17.11
CA TRP A 70 31.82 10.36 16.90
C TRP A 70 30.74 10.34 17.98
N THR A 71 29.49 10.15 17.57
CA THR A 71 28.33 9.97 18.44
C THR A 71 27.92 8.49 18.52
N GLY A 72 26.88 8.18 19.27
CA GLY A 72 26.28 6.84 19.34
C GLY A 72 27.25 5.76 19.85
N ILE A 73 27.08 4.53 19.37
CA ILE A 73 27.88 3.36 19.80
C ILE A 73 29.37 3.58 19.53
N ILE A 74 29.70 4.06 18.32
CA ILE A 74 31.09 4.29 17.95
C ILE A 74 31.75 5.29 18.91
N GLY A 75 31.06 6.42 19.19
CA GLY A 75 31.56 7.42 20.13
C GLY A 75 31.82 6.88 21.52
N THR A 76 30.95 6.01 22.01
CA THR A 76 31.09 5.41 23.35
C THR A 76 32.20 4.36 23.42
N LEU A 77 32.41 3.59 22.35
CA LEU A 77 33.55 2.69 22.22
C LEU A 77 34.88 3.46 22.21
N LEU A 78 34.95 4.59 21.47
CA LEU A 78 36.15 5.41 21.41
C LEU A 78 36.48 6.15 22.72
N ARG A 79 35.47 6.42 23.55
CA ARG A 79 35.68 6.97 24.91
C ARG A 79 35.95 5.94 25.97
N GLU A 80 36.07 4.66 25.55
CA GLU A 80 36.33 3.51 26.47
C GLU A 80 35.24 3.36 27.56
N GLU A 81 34.02 3.85 27.27
CA GLU A 81 32.86 3.69 28.16
C GLU A 81 32.25 2.30 28.03
N ALA A 82 32.59 1.59 26.95
CA ALA A 82 32.18 0.21 26.68
C ALA A 82 33.25 -0.57 25.94
N ASP A 83 33.24 -1.89 26.18
CA ASP A 83 34.19 -2.84 25.59
C ASP A 83 33.63 -3.50 24.30
N PHE A 84 32.30 -3.51 24.14
CA PHE A 84 31.61 -4.22 23.05
C PHE A 84 30.33 -3.52 22.64
N GLY A 85 30.17 -3.28 21.35
CA GLY A 85 28.99 -2.70 20.73
C GLY A 85 28.19 -3.76 19.97
N LEU A 86 27.16 -4.30 20.59
CA LEU A 86 26.28 -5.30 19.98
C LEU A 86 25.11 -4.63 19.28
N ALA A 87 25.33 -4.19 18.06
CA ALA A 87 24.29 -3.64 17.18
C ALA A 87 24.61 -3.98 15.73
N PRO A 88 23.59 -4.21 14.87
CA PRO A 88 23.82 -4.44 13.46
C PRO A 88 24.44 -3.20 12.82
N MET A 89 25.69 -3.26 12.45
CA MET A 89 26.44 -2.15 11.89
C MET A 89 27.08 -2.57 10.57
N ALA A 90 26.78 -1.85 9.50
CA ALA A 90 27.46 -2.04 8.23
C ALA A 90 28.82 -1.34 8.24
N ILE A 91 29.80 -1.96 7.60
CA ILE A 91 31.13 -1.40 7.44
C ILE A 91 31.06 -0.19 6.50
N SER A 92 31.71 0.89 6.92
CA SER A 92 32.09 2.00 6.05
C SER A 92 33.56 2.37 6.30
N LEU A 93 34.23 2.99 5.33
CA LEU A 93 35.63 3.35 5.48
C LEU A 93 35.88 4.17 6.75
N GLU A 94 35.08 5.21 6.96
CA GLU A 94 35.22 6.08 8.13
C GLU A 94 35.03 5.35 9.46
N ARG A 95 34.10 4.37 9.51
CA ARG A 95 33.88 3.55 10.69
C ARG A 95 35.02 2.57 10.92
N TYR A 96 35.54 1.96 9.85
CA TYR A 96 36.66 1.04 9.92
C TYR A 96 37.95 1.74 10.41
N GLU A 97 38.13 3.00 10.03
CA GLU A 97 39.23 3.82 10.57
C GLU A 97 39.10 4.09 12.09
N ALA A 98 37.88 4.11 12.61
CA ALA A 98 37.63 4.46 14.01
C ALA A 98 37.59 3.24 14.95
N ILE A 99 36.96 2.15 14.55
CA ILE A 99 36.69 0.96 15.37
C ILE A 99 37.11 -0.30 14.63
N GLU A 100 37.12 -1.44 15.33
CA GLU A 100 37.28 -2.76 14.75
C GLU A 100 35.95 -3.48 14.70
N PHE A 101 35.70 -4.24 13.63
CA PHE A 101 34.46 -4.99 13.42
C PHE A 101 34.67 -6.43 13.81
N CYS A 102 33.78 -6.94 14.64
CA CYS A 102 33.79 -8.34 15.09
C CYS A 102 32.65 -9.10 14.43
N GLY A 103 32.86 -10.32 14.09
CA GLY A 103 32.01 -11.32 13.45
C GLY A 103 30.71 -10.87 12.86
N PRO A 104 30.27 -11.39 11.74
CA PRO A 104 28.97 -11.05 11.21
C PRO A 104 27.88 -11.48 12.20
N ILE A 105 26.92 -10.61 12.46
CA ILE A 105 25.78 -10.88 13.35
C ILE A 105 24.46 -11.03 12.60
N THR A 106 24.36 -10.46 11.42
CA THR A 106 23.19 -10.56 10.54
C THR A 106 23.51 -10.06 9.14
N GLY A 107 22.57 -10.19 8.24
CA GLY A 107 22.59 -9.50 6.96
C GLY A 107 21.29 -8.73 6.76
N ASP A 108 21.36 -7.58 6.12
CA ASP A 108 20.18 -6.79 5.82
C ASP A 108 20.27 -6.16 4.44
N SER A 109 19.12 -5.93 3.85
CA SER A 109 18.95 -5.26 2.57
C SER A 109 18.31 -3.90 2.76
N THR A 110 18.54 -3.00 1.82
CA THR A 110 17.82 -1.72 1.77
C THR A 110 16.47 -1.90 1.09
N GLY A 111 15.41 -1.45 1.71
CA GLY A 111 14.05 -1.49 1.19
C GLY A 111 13.37 -0.14 1.21
N ILE A 112 12.21 -0.05 0.58
CA ILE A 112 11.38 1.15 0.55
C ILE A 112 10.12 0.87 1.38
N LEU A 113 9.89 1.67 2.41
CA LEU A 113 8.67 1.67 3.19
C LEU A 113 7.72 2.71 2.63
N VAL A 114 6.49 2.28 2.32
CA VAL A 114 5.45 3.11 1.72
C VAL A 114 4.20 3.11 2.57
N LYS A 115 3.37 4.13 2.43
CA LYS A 115 1.99 4.11 2.96
C LYS A 115 1.22 2.97 2.29
N TYR A 116 0.49 2.19 3.07
CA TYR A 116 -0.34 1.12 2.50
C TYR A 116 -1.40 1.75 1.60
N PRO A 117 -1.50 1.35 0.33
CA PRO A 117 -2.42 1.97 -0.59
C PRO A 117 -3.86 1.75 -0.14
N GLU A 118 -4.60 2.83 -0.03
CA GLU A 118 -6.03 2.77 0.26
C GLU A 118 -6.77 2.18 -0.95
N PRO A 119 -7.81 1.37 -0.73
CA PRO A 119 -8.63 0.88 -1.83
C PRO A 119 -9.28 2.06 -2.54
N ILE A 120 -9.05 2.18 -3.85
CA ILE A 120 -9.69 3.21 -4.65
C ILE A 120 -11.15 2.82 -4.85
N VAL A 121 -12.03 3.51 -4.16
CA VAL A 121 -13.48 3.41 -4.37
C VAL A 121 -13.86 4.51 -5.35
N SER A 122 -14.05 4.14 -6.62
CA SER A 122 -14.54 5.07 -7.65
C SER A 122 -16.03 5.31 -7.45
N SER A 123 -16.45 6.57 -7.44
CA SER A 123 -17.88 6.95 -7.46
C SER A 123 -18.52 6.69 -8.82
N THR A 124 -17.72 6.44 -9.85
CA THR A 124 -18.10 6.16 -11.24
C THR A 124 -18.06 4.67 -11.58
N SER A 125 -17.88 3.79 -10.57
CA SER A 125 -17.76 2.34 -10.75
C SER A 125 -18.88 1.74 -11.62
N ALA A 126 -20.11 2.24 -11.50
CA ALA A 126 -21.24 1.76 -12.28
C ALA A 126 -21.11 2.06 -13.80
N ILE A 127 -20.44 3.12 -14.19
CA ILE A 127 -20.21 3.47 -15.60
C ILE A 127 -18.97 2.76 -16.15
N GLU A 128 -17.94 2.61 -15.31
CA GLU A 128 -16.64 2.00 -15.68
C GLU A 128 -16.71 0.49 -15.94
N VAL A 129 -17.86 -0.14 -15.64
CA VAL A 129 -18.13 -1.56 -15.94
C VAL A 129 -17.92 -1.89 -17.41
N PHE A 130 -18.35 -0.98 -18.31
CA PHE A 130 -18.17 -1.12 -19.75
C PHE A 130 -17.33 0.02 -20.32
N SER A 131 -16.63 -0.27 -21.40
CA SER A 131 -15.93 0.75 -22.17
C SER A 131 -16.92 1.71 -22.85
N THR A 132 -16.48 2.94 -23.11
CA THR A 132 -17.30 3.97 -23.79
C THR A 132 -17.88 3.47 -25.12
N GLY A 133 -17.13 2.63 -25.86
CA GLY A 133 -17.61 2.05 -27.12
C GLY A 133 -18.82 1.13 -26.94
N VAL A 134 -18.88 0.35 -25.86
CA VAL A 134 -20.03 -0.53 -25.55
C VAL A 134 -21.27 0.31 -25.22
N TRP A 135 -21.12 1.40 -24.45
CA TRP A 135 -22.21 2.30 -24.14
C TRP A 135 -22.77 2.99 -25.39
N ILE A 136 -21.89 3.49 -26.28
CA ILE A 136 -22.29 4.08 -27.55
C ILE A 136 -23.01 3.05 -28.42
N GLY A 137 -22.45 1.85 -28.60
CA GLY A 137 -23.08 0.77 -29.36
C GLY A 137 -24.46 0.39 -28.84
N TRP A 138 -24.61 0.36 -27.48
CA TRP A 138 -25.88 0.10 -26.84
C TRP A 138 -26.96 1.19 -27.16
N ILE A 139 -26.58 2.47 -27.04
CA ILE A 139 -27.46 3.59 -27.35
C ILE A 139 -27.87 3.57 -28.84
N VAL A 140 -26.91 3.33 -29.74
CA VAL A 140 -27.18 3.24 -31.20
C VAL A 140 -28.11 2.07 -31.50
N SER A 141 -27.91 0.90 -30.88
CA SER A 141 -28.79 -0.27 -31.09
C SER A 141 -30.21 -0.01 -30.59
N ALA A 142 -30.37 0.65 -29.43
CA ALA A 142 -31.68 1.04 -28.91
C ALA A 142 -32.39 2.03 -29.84
N ALA A 143 -31.66 3.04 -30.33
CA ALA A 143 -32.20 4.02 -31.30
C ALA A 143 -32.60 3.33 -32.62
N ALA A 144 -31.83 2.37 -33.12
CA ALA A 144 -32.14 1.61 -34.32
C ALA A 144 -33.43 0.79 -34.14
N VAL A 145 -33.62 0.10 -33.01
CA VAL A 145 -34.82 -0.68 -32.70
C VAL A 145 -36.07 0.24 -32.66
N VAL A 146 -35.96 1.41 -32.04
CA VAL A 146 -37.04 2.41 -32.03
C VAL A 146 -37.32 2.92 -33.46
N GLY A 147 -36.30 3.20 -34.25
CA GLY A 147 -36.43 3.64 -35.64
C GLY A 147 -37.10 2.58 -36.51
N ILE A 148 -36.67 1.33 -36.45
CA ILE A 148 -37.29 0.21 -37.17
C ILE A 148 -38.77 0.06 -36.75
N SER A 149 -39.04 0.13 -35.45
CA SER A 149 -40.41 0.05 -34.92
C SER A 149 -41.31 1.18 -35.45
N THR A 150 -40.79 2.42 -35.56
CA THR A 150 -41.56 3.55 -36.13
C THR A 150 -41.88 3.32 -37.59
N VAL A 151 -40.93 2.87 -38.39
CA VAL A 151 -41.15 2.53 -39.83
C VAL A 151 -42.18 1.42 -39.96
N LEU A 152 -42.08 0.34 -39.19
CA LEU A 152 -43.06 -0.75 -39.18
C LEU A 152 -44.48 -0.26 -38.78
N THR A 153 -44.56 0.65 -37.82
CA THR A 153 -45.83 1.23 -37.39
C THR A 153 -46.46 2.10 -38.51
N CYS A 154 -45.64 2.93 -39.18
CA CYS A 154 -46.12 3.79 -40.28
C CYS A 154 -46.59 2.97 -41.47
N THR A 155 -45.86 1.95 -41.89
CA THR A 155 -46.25 1.05 -42.98
C THR A 155 -47.50 0.24 -42.64
N SER A 156 -47.56 -0.33 -41.42
CA SER A 156 -48.75 -1.08 -40.96
C SER A 156 -50.01 -0.19 -40.87
N LYS A 157 -49.88 1.06 -40.47
CA LYS A 157 -51.00 2.02 -40.44
C LYS A 157 -51.52 2.26 -41.84
N LYS A 158 -50.66 2.47 -42.81
CA LYS A 158 -51.08 2.71 -44.23
C LYS A 158 -51.86 1.52 -44.78
N LEU A 159 -51.37 0.30 -44.58
CA LEU A 159 -52.02 -0.93 -45.01
C LEU A 159 -53.34 -1.20 -44.28
N ARG A 160 -53.48 -0.87 -43.00
CA ARG A 160 -54.68 -1.09 -42.19
C ARG A 160 -55.76 -0.03 -42.44
N ILE A 161 -55.38 1.19 -42.75
CA ILE A 161 -56.34 2.24 -43.19
C ILE A 161 -57.01 1.80 -44.46
N GLU A 162 -56.25 1.18 -45.37
CA GLU A 162 -56.81 0.61 -46.61
C GLU A 162 -57.72 -0.61 -46.32
N ALA A 163 -57.56 -1.30 -45.22
CA ALA A 163 -58.38 -2.46 -44.82
C ALA A 163 -59.47 -2.14 -43.79
N GLY A 164 -59.68 -0.86 -43.41
CA GLY A 164 -60.77 -0.41 -42.52
C GLY A 164 -60.61 -0.66 -41.05
N GLU A 165 -59.40 -1.05 -40.59
CA GLU A 165 -59.09 -1.30 -39.16
C GLU A 165 -58.43 -0.09 -38.48
N THR A 166 -58.97 0.35 -37.31
CA THR A 166 -58.56 1.61 -36.65
C THR A 166 -57.51 1.44 -35.49
N SER A 167 -57.08 0.25 -35.19
CA SER A 167 -56.20 0.01 -34.00
C SER A 167 -54.73 -0.15 -34.37
N ALA A 168 -53.97 0.95 -34.33
CA ALA A 168 -52.53 0.95 -34.51
C ALA A 168 -51.80 1.26 -33.18
N VAL A 169 -50.81 0.46 -32.84
CA VAL A 169 -49.98 0.70 -31.64
C VAL A 169 -49.22 2.01 -31.79
N SER A 170 -49.26 2.86 -30.75
CA SER A 170 -48.50 4.10 -30.74
C SER A 170 -47.02 3.81 -30.58
N THR A 171 -46.17 4.49 -31.36
CA THR A 171 -44.71 4.42 -31.22
C THR A 171 -44.26 4.74 -29.79
N LYS A 172 -44.93 5.66 -29.11
CA LYS A 172 -44.65 6.01 -27.70
C LYS A 172 -44.81 4.81 -26.76
N THR A 173 -45.91 4.04 -26.92
CA THR A 173 -46.18 2.86 -26.10
C THR A 173 -45.15 1.75 -26.34
N PHE A 174 -44.71 1.57 -27.58
CA PHE A 174 -43.66 0.59 -27.90
C PHE A 174 -42.31 1.01 -27.38
N SER A 175 -41.94 2.28 -27.48
CA SER A 175 -40.69 2.80 -26.88
C SER A 175 -40.66 2.64 -25.34
N TRP A 176 -41.81 2.87 -24.70
CA TRP A 176 -41.95 2.64 -23.26
C TRP A 176 -41.79 1.16 -22.88
N TYR A 177 -42.32 0.27 -23.70
CA TYR A 177 -42.12 -1.18 -23.54
C TYR A 177 -40.64 -1.56 -23.64
N LEU A 178 -39.92 -1.06 -24.69
CA LEU A 178 -38.50 -1.32 -24.86
C LEU A 178 -37.66 -0.84 -23.65
N TYR A 179 -38.01 0.33 -23.10
CA TYR A 179 -37.40 0.85 -21.89
C TYR A 179 -37.70 -0.03 -20.68
N GLY A 180 -38.92 -0.49 -20.50
CA GLY A 180 -39.33 -1.39 -19.43
C GLY A 180 -38.54 -2.72 -19.43
N VAL A 181 -38.28 -3.27 -20.60
CA VAL A 181 -37.46 -4.49 -20.77
C VAL A 181 -36.02 -4.26 -20.26
N LEU A 182 -35.45 -3.09 -20.51
CA LEU A 182 -34.08 -2.75 -20.02
C LEU A 182 -33.98 -2.71 -18.51
N ILE A 183 -35.00 -2.20 -17.84
CA ILE A 183 -35.00 -2.17 -16.36
C ILE A 183 -35.58 -3.45 -15.75
N SER A 184 -35.64 -4.52 -16.54
CA SER A 184 -36.17 -5.84 -16.13
C SER A 184 -37.61 -5.79 -15.60
N GLN A 185 -38.42 -4.78 -16.04
CA GLN A 185 -39.83 -4.70 -15.76
C GLN A 185 -40.60 -5.46 -16.83
N GLY A 186 -41.34 -6.49 -16.44
CA GLY A 186 -42.29 -7.16 -17.30
C GLY A 186 -43.43 -6.20 -17.66
N SER A 187 -43.65 -5.98 -18.94
CA SER A 187 -44.82 -5.23 -19.41
C SER A 187 -45.54 -6.04 -20.50
N ARG A 188 -46.87 -5.84 -20.62
CA ARG A 188 -47.62 -6.50 -21.67
C ARG A 188 -47.28 -5.86 -23.00
N LEU A 189 -46.89 -6.71 -23.97
CA LEU A 189 -46.71 -6.24 -25.33
C LEU A 189 -48.05 -5.78 -25.86
N PRO A 190 -48.17 -4.53 -26.37
CA PRO A 190 -49.43 -4.07 -27.00
C PRO A 190 -49.76 -4.96 -28.19
N SER A 191 -51.07 -5.03 -28.54
CA SER A 191 -51.50 -5.80 -29.71
C SER A 191 -50.79 -5.28 -30.96
N SER A 192 -49.79 -6.00 -31.42
CA SER A 192 -48.84 -5.58 -32.45
C SER A 192 -48.84 -6.58 -33.60
N PRO A 193 -48.55 -6.14 -34.84
CA PRO A 193 -48.34 -7.01 -36.00
C PRO A 193 -47.15 -7.97 -35.75
N SER A 194 -47.17 -9.13 -36.44
CA SER A 194 -46.14 -10.17 -36.29
C SER A 194 -44.69 -9.65 -36.43
N PRO A 195 -44.34 -8.74 -37.36
CA PRO A 195 -42.96 -8.21 -37.43
C PRO A 195 -42.51 -7.44 -36.19
N GLN A 196 -43.43 -6.68 -35.55
CA GLN A 196 -43.13 -5.96 -34.31
C GLN A 196 -42.94 -6.90 -33.11
N LYS A 197 -43.71 -8.02 -33.07
CA LYS A 197 -43.52 -9.06 -32.03
C LYS A 197 -42.18 -9.71 -32.16
N LEU A 198 -41.71 -10.01 -33.38
CA LEU A 198 -40.40 -10.57 -33.63
C LEU A 198 -39.27 -9.60 -33.19
N LEU A 199 -39.41 -8.32 -33.56
CA LEU A 199 -38.47 -7.27 -33.13
C LEU A 199 -38.39 -7.14 -31.60
N ALA A 200 -39.55 -7.17 -30.93
CA ALA A 200 -39.63 -7.13 -29.47
C ALA A 200 -38.97 -8.37 -28.81
N ALA A 201 -39.21 -9.55 -29.38
CA ALA A 201 -38.59 -10.79 -28.86
C ALA A 201 -37.06 -10.79 -29.00
N THR A 202 -36.55 -10.34 -30.17
CA THR A 202 -35.09 -10.18 -30.36
C THR A 202 -34.50 -9.18 -29.38
N TRP A 203 -35.16 -8.04 -29.16
CA TRP A 203 -34.74 -7.03 -28.19
C TRP A 203 -34.73 -7.60 -26.75
N CYS A 204 -35.74 -8.37 -26.36
CA CYS A 204 -35.80 -8.99 -25.06
C CYS A 204 -34.59 -9.92 -24.81
N ILE A 205 -34.20 -10.74 -25.79
CA ILE A 205 -33.06 -11.65 -25.69
C ILE A 205 -31.75 -10.83 -25.54
N VAL A 206 -31.56 -9.84 -26.40
CA VAL A 206 -30.36 -8.97 -26.36
C VAL A 206 -30.29 -8.19 -25.05
N ALA A 207 -31.38 -7.59 -24.59
CA ALA A 207 -31.46 -6.89 -23.32
C ALA A 207 -31.19 -7.80 -22.13
N PHE A 208 -31.76 -9.01 -22.13
CA PHE A 208 -31.53 -10.02 -21.09
C PHE A 208 -30.04 -10.36 -20.97
N VAL A 209 -29.37 -10.65 -22.08
CA VAL A 209 -27.94 -10.95 -22.09
C VAL A 209 -27.12 -9.76 -21.59
N PHE A 210 -27.42 -8.56 -22.09
CA PHE A 210 -26.71 -7.34 -21.71
C PHE A 210 -26.82 -7.03 -20.22
N VAL A 211 -28.04 -7.08 -19.66
CA VAL A 211 -28.29 -6.80 -18.24
C VAL A 211 -27.60 -7.84 -17.35
N ASN A 212 -27.60 -9.12 -17.74
CA ASN A 212 -26.90 -10.16 -16.98
C ASN A 212 -25.37 -9.97 -17.02
N ILE A 213 -24.80 -9.62 -18.17
CA ILE A 213 -23.37 -9.31 -18.27
C ILE A 213 -23.04 -8.10 -17.40
N TYR A 214 -23.86 -7.03 -17.46
CA TYR A 214 -23.67 -5.85 -16.63
C TYR A 214 -23.69 -6.18 -15.14
N ASN A 215 -24.69 -6.88 -14.66
CA ASN A 215 -24.83 -7.26 -13.25
C ASN A 215 -23.68 -8.15 -12.76
N SER A 216 -23.30 -9.12 -13.57
CA SER A 216 -22.19 -10.03 -13.27
C SER A 216 -20.86 -9.28 -13.19
N THR A 217 -20.58 -8.43 -14.18
CA THR A 217 -19.35 -7.63 -14.22
C THR A 217 -19.33 -6.60 -13.10
N LEU A 218 -20.45 -5.91 -12.82
CA LEU A 218 -20.57 -4.97 -11.72
C LEU A 218 -20.29 -5.64 -10.36
N THR A 219 -20.88 -6.83 -10.14
CA THR A 219 -20.66 -7.60 -8.92
C THR A 219 -19.18 -7.99 -8.77
N SER A 220 -18.55 -8.44 -9.85
CA SER A 220 -17.11 -8.73 -9.87
C SER A 220 -16.27 -7.48 -9.58
N TYR A 221 -16.60 -6.36 -10.21
CA TYR A 221 -15.89 -5.08 -10.03
C TYR A 221 -16.02 -4.54 -8.60
N MET A 222 -17.18 -4.70 -7.97
CA MET A 222 -17.40 -4.28 -6.59
C MET A 222 -16.78 -5.23 -5.57
N SER A 223 -16.58 -6.51 -5.93
CA SER A 223 -15.98 -7.52 -5.05
C SER A 223 -14.46 -7.45 -5.02
N VAL A 224 -13.83 -6.96 -6.09
CA VAL A 224 -12.37 -6.87 -6.22
C VAL A 224 -11.92 -5.42 -6.04
N THR A 225 -11.29 -5.13 -4.93
CA THR A 225 -10.66 -3.82 -4.72
C THR A 225 -9.30 -3.78 -5.39
N TYR A 226 -9.16 -2.92 -6.38
CA TYR A 226 -7.88 -2.62 -6.99
C TYR A 226 -7.12 -1.62 -6.11
N GLN A 227 -5.96 -2.04 -5.65
CA GLN A 227 -5.00 -1.15 -5.01
C GLN A 227 -3.93 -0.81 -6.04
N ARG A 228 -3.79 0.44 -6.40
CA ARG A 228 -2.65 0.87 -7.22
C ARG A 228 -1.40 0.84 -6.36
N PRO A 229 -0.38 0.03 -6.70
CA PRO A 229 0.91 0.16 -6.05
C PRO A 229 1.46 1.54 -6.37
N THR A 230 1.74 2.30 -5.36
CA THR A 230 2.28 3.66 -5.52
C THR A 230 3.75 3.61 -5.95
N ILE A 231 4.56 2.79 -5.27
CA ILE A 231 5.99 2.57 -5.56
C ILE A 231 6.30 1.10 -5.25
N ASN A 232 6.89 0.40 -6.21
CA ASN A 232 7.25 -1.01 -6.07
C ASN A 232 8.75 -1.27 -6.21
N SER A 233 9.46 -0.37 -6.86
CA SER A 233 10.89 -0.48 -7.15
C SER A 233 11.62 0.83 -6.89
N PHE A 234 12.95 0.76 -6.77
CA PHE A 234 13.79 1.95 -6.70
C PHE A 234 13.77 2.73 -8.02
N SER A 235 13.58 2.06 -9.15
CA SER A 235 13.41 2.68 -10.47
C SER A 235 12.10 3.47 -10.53
N ASP A 236 10.98 2.92 -10.01
CA ASP A 236 9.70 3.65 -9.92
C ASP A 236 9.85 4.91 -9.07
N LEU A 237 10.54 4.80 -7.93
CA LEU A 237 10.80 5.93 -7.04
C LEU A 237 11.69 6.98 -7.71
N ALA A 238 12.68 6.56 -8.49
CA ALA A 238 13.54 7.46 -9.24
C ALA A 238 12.79 8.18 -10.37
N ALA A 239 11.90 7.49 -11.07
CA ALA A 239 11.09 8.05 -12.16
C ALA A 239 9.94 8.94 -11.67
N SER A 240 9.41 8.70 -10.47
CA SER A 240 8.28 9.46 -9.92
C SER A 240 8.67 10.91 -9.62
N SER A 241 7.92 11.88 -10.11
CA SER A 241 8.04 13.30 -9.74
C SER A 241 7.24 13.66 -8.47
N THR A 242 6.29 12.82 -8.07
CA THR A 242 5.34 13.09 -6.99
C THR A 242 5.91 12.70 -5.63
N PHE A 243 6.59 11.53 -5.54
CA PHE A 243 7.06 10.98 -4.27
C PHE A 243 8.40 11.56 -3.84
N LYS A 244 8.44 12.00 -2.58
CA LYS A 244 9.66 12.47 -1.89
C LYS A 244 10.26 11.30 -1.10
N ALA A 245 11.54 11.01 -1.32
CA ALA A 245 12.24 9.94 -0.60
C ALA A 245 12.91 10.50 0.66
N THR A 246 12.67 9.89 1.81
CA THR A 246 13.35 10.24 3.06
C THR A 246 14.34 9.15 3.48
N VAL A 247 15.41 9.59 4.14
CA VAL A 247 16.47 8.70 4.64
C VAL A 247 16.95 9.17 6.03
N LEU A 248 17.36 8.21 6.86
CA LEU A 248 17.95 8.52 8.16
C LEU A 248 19.36 9.04 7.96
N THR A 249 19.62 10.26 8.41
CA THR A 249 20.92 10.92 8.29
C THR A 249 22.01 10.10 8.98
N GLY A 250 23.11 9.85 8.26
CA GLY A 250 24.24 9.05 8.76
C GLY A 250 24.00 7.54 8.82
N SER A 251 22.86 7.06 8.34
CA SER A 251 22.67 5.61 8.11
C SER A 251 23.52 5.15 6.92
N ILE A 252 23.69 3.84 6.79
CA ILE A 252 24.44 3.28 5.66
C ILE A 252 23.72 3.57 4.34
N GLN A 253 22.39 3.65 4.34
CA GLN A 253 21.58 4.01 3.18
C GLN A 253 21.87 5.47 2.73
N ASP A 254 21.98 6.39 3.68
CA ASP A 254 22.32 7.79 3.41
C ASP A 254 23.75 7.91 2.83
N ILE A 255 24.71 7.20 3.43
CA ILE A 255 26.11 7.19 2.99
C ILE A 255 26.21 6.61 1.57
N ASP A 256 25.56 5.47 1.30
CA ASP A 256 25.59 4.83 -0.02
C ASP A 256 24.97 5.74 -1.11
N LEU A 257 23.83 6.34 -0.81
CA LEU A 257 23.18 7.28 -1.73
C LEU A 257 24.05 8.49 -2.00
N LEU A 258 24.64 9.09 -0.97
CA LEU A 258 25.50 10.29 -1.14
C LEU A 258 26.75 10.01 -1.94
N ARG A 259 27.29 8.79 -1.89
CA ARG A 259 28.48 8.35 -2.64
C ARG A 259 28.16 7.87 -4.07
N ALA A 260 26.88 7.67 -4.37
CA ALA A 260 26.47 7.15 -5.69
C ALA A 260 26.79 8.14 -6.81
N THR A 261 27.55 7.70 -7.80
CA THR A 261 27.97 8.49 -8.97
C THR A 261 27.17 8.21 -10.21
N THR A 262 26.51 7.06 -10.29
CA THR A 262 25.79 6.59 -11.48
C THR A 262 24.49 5.88 -11.12
N GLY A 263 23.63 5.65 -12.11
CA GLY A 263 22.43 4.82 -12.02
C GLY A 263 21.29 5.41 -11.17
N VAL A 264 20.36 4.54 -10.78
CA VAL A 264 19.17 4.87 -10.01
C VAL A 264 19.51 5.52 -8.66
N GLN A 265 20.56 5.04 -8.02
CA GLN A 265 21.03 5.56 -6.73
C GLN A 265 21.43 7.03 -6.81
N LYS A 266 22.10 7.46 -7.89
CA LYS A 266 22.45 8.85 -8.11
C LYS A 266 21.20 9.73 -8.26
N ILE A 267 20.22 9.29 -9.05
CA ILE A 267 18.97 10.03 -9.24
C ILE A 267 18.24 10.21 -7.90
N LEU A 268 18.19 9.16 -7.08
CA LEU A 268 17.61 9.24 -5.73
C LEU A 268 18.40 10.16 -4.80
N ALA A 269 19.74 10.10 -4.84
CA ALA A 269 20.59 11.00 -4.07
C ALA A 269 20.34 12.47 -4.43
N ASP A 270 20.23 12.78 -5.72
CA ASP A 270 19.95 14.15 -6.19
C ASP A 270 18.56 14.63 -5.76
N LYS A 271 17.56 13.74 -5.77
CA LYS A 271 16.22 14.04 -5.21
C LYS A 271 16.27 14.34 -3.72
N ILE A 272 16.98 13.52 -2.94
CA ILE A 272 17.11 13.73 -1.49
C ILE A 272 17.88 15.02 -1.17
N ARG A 273 18.94 15.33 -1.93
CA ARG A 273 19.70 16.58 -1.80
C ARG A 273 18.83 17.80 -2.07
N LYS A 274 18.01 17.77 -3.14
CA LYS A 274 17.09 18.87 -3.49
C LYS A 274 16.00 19.10 -2.45
N CYS A 275 15.58 18.05 -1.76
CA CYS A 275 14.56 18.07 -0.72
C CYS A 275 15.13 18.33 0.68
N SER A 276 16.46 18.30 0.88
CA SER A 276 17.10 18.52 2.18
C SER A 276 16.81 19.95 2.71
N PRO A 277 16.54 20.15 4.04
CA PRO A 277 16.66 19.18 5.13
C PRO A 277 15.45 18.27 5.35
N ASP A 278 14.34 18.48 4.64
CA ASP A 278 13.08 17.75 4.91
C ASP A 278 13.18 16.25 4.62
N CYS A 279 14.00 15.85 3.66
CA CYS A 279 14.19 14.45 3.27
C CYS A 279 15.31 13.73 4.03
N ARG A 280 16.10 14.42 4.84
CA ARG A 280 17.16 13.83 5.68
C ARG A 280 16.84 14.08 7.15
N LYS A 281 16.32 13.06 7.82
CA LYS A 281 15.87 13.14 9.21
C LYS A 281 16.83 12.42 10.15
N PHE A 282 16.89 12.88 11.40
CA PHE A 282 17.69 12.25 12.44
C PHE A 282 16.91 11.26 13.29
N ASN A 283 15.58 11.19 13.13
CA ASN A 283 14.71 10.37 13.93
C ASN A 283 13.81 9.50 13.04
N LEU A 284 13.84 8.18 13.25
CA LEU A 284 13.00 7.20 12.54
C LEU A 284 11.50 7.45 12.74
N ASN A 285 11.09 7.89 13.94
CA ASN A 285 9.67 8.15 14.21
C ASN A 285 9.15 9.32 13.36
N GLU A 286 9.96 10.35 13.19
CA GLU A 286 9.64 11.48 12.33
C GLU A 286 9.49 11.04 10.87
N MET A 287 10.41 10.20 10.38
CA MET A 287 10.32 9.63 9.03
C MET A 287 9.04 8.82 8.84
N PHE A 288 8.68 7.97 9.80
CA PHE A 288 7.46 7.17 9.70
C PHE A 288 6.19 8.00 9.83
N SER A 289 6.21 9.08 10.61
CA SER A 289 5.08 10.02 10.69
C SER A 289 4.85 10.74 9.37
N LEU A 290 5.92 11.09 8.64
CA LEU A 290 5.83 11.67 7.29
C LEU A 290 5.18 10.69 6.30
N VAL A 291 5.58 9.41 6.31
CA VAL A 291 4.97 8.38 5.44
C VAL A 291 3.50 8.14 5.77
N LEU A 292 3.11 8.26 7.04
CA LEU A 292 1.72 8.09 7.49
C LEU A 292 0.86 9.32 7.25
N GLY A 293 1.48 10.47 6.98
CA GLY A 293 0.82 11.74 6.67
C GLY A 293 0.12 11.75 5.31
N ASP A 294 -0.35 12.92 4.91
CA ASP A 294 -1.08 13.11 3.66
C ASP A 294 -0.17 13.43 2.48
N GLU A 295 1.04 13.92 2.74
CA GLU A 295 2.03 14.15 1.71
C GLU A 295 2.64 12.84 1.19
N PRO A 296 3.00 12.77 -0.10
CA PRO A 296 3.51 11.55 -0.73
C PRO A 296 4.99 11.28 -0.37
N TYR A 297 5.25 10.99 0.90
CA TYR A 297 6.56 10.56 1.37
C TYR A 297 6.71 9.04 1.34
N VAL A 298 7.90 8.59 0.98
CA VAL A 298 8.38 7.22 1.16
C VAL A 298 9.69 7.24 1.91
N THR A 299 10.02 6.17 2.62
CA THR A 299 11.28 6.13 3.37
C THR A 299 12.15 4.95 2.96
N ILE A 300 13.44 5.21 2.77
CA ILE A 300 14.45 4.21 2.44
C ILE A 300 15.09 3.77 3.76
N VAL A 301 14.87 2.51 4.12
CA VAL A 301 15.30 1.92 5.39
C VAL A 301 15.82 0.49 5.22
N PRO A 302 16.60 -0.03 6.19
CA PRO A 302 16.86 -1.46 6.27
C PRO A 302 15.54 -2.25 6.33
N VAL A 303 15.50 -3.41 5.67
CA VAL A 303 14.28 -4.25 5.62
C VAL A 303 13.83 -4.67 7.02
N THR A 304 14.77 -5.00 7.92
CA THR A 304 14.46 -5.35 9.30
C THR A 304 13.77 -4.20 10.04
N VAL A 305 14.22 -2.97 9.87
CA VAL A 305 13.61 -1.75 10.42
C VAL A 305 12.22 -1.53 9.84
N GLY A 306 12.05 -1.72 8.54
CA GLY A 306 10.76 -1.65 7.86
C GLY A 306 9.77 -2.68 8.40
N ILE A 307 10.18 -3.95 8.60
CA ILE A 307 9.34 -5.02 9.19
C ILE A 307 8.94 -4.66 10.63
N ALA A 308 9.83 -4.11 11.42
CA ALA A 308 9.52 -3.66 12.77
C ALA A 308 8.49 -2.51 12.78
N ALA A 309 8.64 -1.55 11.86
CA ALA A 309 7.65 -0.49 11.65
C ALA A 309 6.28 -1.05 11.27
N LEU A 310 6.24 -2.04 10.35
CA LEU A 310 5.00 -2.72 9.98
C LEU A 310 4.33 -3.39 11.19
N LYS A 311 5.09 -4.13 12.00
CA LYS A 311 4.56 -4.76 13.22
C LYS A 311 3.94 -3.72 14.14
N LYS A 312 4.64 -2.64 14.42
CA LYS A 312 4.19 -1.62 15.35
C LYS A 312 2.92 -0.88 14.86
N HIS A 313 2.94 -0.40 13.63
CA HIS A 313 1.87 0.46 13.12
C HIS A 313 0.63 -0.28 12.60
N ASN A 314 0.78 -1.55 12.19
CA ASN A 314 -0.31 -2.35 11.65
C ASN A 314 -1.02 -3.19 12.71
N LEU A 315 -0.27 -3.76 13.71
CA LEU A 315 -0.86 -4.59 14.77
C LEU A 315 -1.74 -3.79 15.75
N GLN A 316 -1.41 -2.53 16.01
CA GLN A 316 -2.15 -1.72 16.98
C GLN A 316 -3.59 -1.36 16.56
N ARG A 317 -3.97 -1.52 15.29
CA ARG A 317 -5.25 -1.04 14.75
C ARG A 317 -5.98 -2.02 13.83
N GLU A 318 -5.55 -3.27 13.72
CA GLU A 318 -6.12 -4.28 12.78
C GLU A 318 -6.19 -3.83 11.31
N LYS A 319 -5.55 -2.72 10.96
CA LYS A 319 -5.53 -2.16 9.60
C LYS A 319 -4.11 -1.97 9.13
N CYS A 320 -3.83 -2.38 7.90
CA CYS A 320 -2.56 -2.11 7.26
C CYS A 320 -2.44 -0.62 6.94
N ARG A 321 -1.47 0.06 7.53
CA ARG A 321 -1.15 1.47 7.28
C ARG A 321 0.15 1.67 6.52
N LEU A 322 1.08 0.75 6.70
CA LEU A 322 2.39 0.74 6.06
C LEU A 322 2.58 -0.57 5.29
N ALA A 323 3.38 -0.53 4.25
CA ALA A 323 3.82 -1.67 3.47
C ALA A 323 5.27 -1.52 3.04
N MET A 324 5.94 -2.64 2.77
CA MET A 324 7.25 -2.64 2.11
C MET A 324 7.06 -2.85 0.61
N ALA A 325 7.79 -2.10 -0.21
CA ALA A 325 7.93 -2.39 -1.63
C ALA A 325 8.55 -3.78 -1.86
N HIS A 326 8.34 -4.33 -3.04
CA HIS A 326 8.83 -5.68 -3.34
C HIS A 326 10.35 -5.70 -3.54
N GLU A 327 10.87 -4.70 -4.24
CA GLU A 327 12.29 -4.62 -4.55
C GLU A 327 13.10 -4.25 -3.32
N THR A 328 14.19 -4.96 -3.13
CA THR A 328 15.22 -4.65 -2.13
C THR A 328 16.56 -4.48 -2.85
N MET A 329 17.43 -3.64 -2.31
CA MET A 329 18.72 -3.32 -2.88
C MET A 329 19.84 -3.50 -1.85
N SER A 330 21.05 -3.77 -2.34
CA SER A 330 22.29 -3.71 -1.56
C SER A 330 22.25 -4.54 -0.27
N TRP A 331 22.11 -5.87 -0.42
CA TRP A 331 22.33 -6.74 0.75
C TRP A 331 23.74 -6.54 1.30
N LYS A 332 23.85 -6.35 2.62
CA LYS A 332 25.11 -6.13 3.33
C LYS A 332 25.17 -6.97 4.59
N PRO A 333 26.31 -7.59 4.88
CA PRO A 333 26.54 -8.18 6.18
C PRO A 333 26.65 -7.06 7.22
N MET A 334 26.10 -7.32 8.40
CA MET A 334 26.12 -6.44 9.55
C MET A 334 26.98 -7.05 10.65
N PHE A 335 27.78 -6.24 11.30
CA PHE A 335 28.80 -6.64 12.25
C PHE A 335 28.56 -6.01 13.61
N CYS A 336 29.08 -6.63 14.66
CA CYS A 336 29.31 -5.98 15.95
C CYS A 336 30.55 -5.09 15.88
N ALA A 337 30.79 -4.33 16.94
CA ALA A 337 31.89 -3.40 17.02
C ALA A 337 32.67 -3.53 18.35
N VAL A 338 34.00 -3.42 18.28
CA VAL A 338 34.86 -3.34 19.43
C VAL A 338 35.90 -2.21 19.25
N PRO A 339 36.52 -1.69 20.32
CA PRO A 339 37.68 -0.81 20.20
C PRO A 339 38.81 -1.51 19.43
N LYS A 340 39.62 -0.77 18.68
CA LYS A 340 40.76 -1.33 17.93
C LYS A 340 41.79 -2.01 18.82
N THR A 341 41.84 -1.62 20.08
CA THR A 341 42.75 -2.18 21.09
C THR A 341 42.18 -3.40 21.82
N SER A 342 40.99 -3.87 21.42
CA SER A 342 40.34 -4.98 22.10
C SER A 342 41.11 -6.29 21.93
N PRO A 343 41.54 -6.95 23.02
CA PRO A 343 42.24 -8.22 22.94
C PRO A 343 41.32 -9.42 22.66
N TYR A 344 39.99 -9.19 22.59
CA TYR A 344 38.98 -10.27 22.54
C TYR A 344 38.40 -10.47 21.14
N ILE A 345 38.89 -9.77 20.14
CA ILE A 345 38.30 -9.77 18.80
C ILE A 345 38.33 -11.16 18.15
N GLU A 346 39.43 -11.91 18.31
CA GLU A 346 39.57 -13.23 17.70
C GLU A 346 38.60 -14.26 18.28
N GLU A 347 38.41 -14.27 19.60
CA GLU A 347 37.47 -15.15 20.29
C GLU A 347 36.03 -14.80 19.93
N ILE A 348 35.67 -13.50 19.90
CA ILE A 348 34.34 -13.04 19.53
C ILE A 348 34.05 -13.38 18.07
N ASN A 349 35.01 -13.20 17.18
CA ASN A 349 34.87 -13.54 15.75
C ASN A 349 34.61 -15.04 15.56
N ARG A 350 35.41 -15.89 16.20
CA ARG A 350 35.27 -17.33 16.09
C ARG A 350 33.89 -17.80 16.57
N GLU A 351 33.45 -17.36 17.74
CA GLU A 351 32.15 -17.76 18.28
C GLU A 351 30.97 -17.15 17.51
N SER A 352 31.10 -15.94 16.97
CA SER A 352 30.08 -15.33 16.13
C SER A 352 29.93 -16.05 14.79
N LEU A 353 31.00 -16.47 14.15
CA LEU A 353 30.96 -17.29 12.94
C LEU A 353 30.31 -18.64 13.23
N TRP A 354 30.70 -19.31 14.31
CA TRP A 354 30.08 -20.58 14.70
C TRP A 354 28.57 -20.45 14.97
N PHE A 355 28.14 -19.34 15.57
CA PHE A 355 26.72 -19.04 15.80
C PHE A 355 25.92 -18.96 14.47
N ILE A 356 26.54 -18.41 13.43
CA ILE A 356 25.94 -18.33 12.08
C ILE A 356 25.96 -19.70 11.39
N ASP A 357 27.11 -20.38 11.40
CA ASP A 357 27.30 -21.67 10.72
C ASP A 357 26.37 -22.76 11.26
N THR A 358 25.99 -22.67 12.54
CA THR A 358 25.02 -23.60 13.16
C THR A 358 23.56 -23.24 12.90
N ALA A 359 23.29 -22.23 12.06
CA ALA A 359 21.94 -21.70 11.77
C ALA A 359 21.15 -21.23 13.01
N LEU A 360 21.79 -21.07 14.17
CA LEU A 360 21.16 -20.52 15.37
C LEU A 360 20.66 -19.10 15.13
N PHE A 361 21.42 -18.32 14.35
CA PHE A 361 21.01 -17.01 13.91
C PHE A 361 19.67 -17.05 13.15
N ASP A 362 19.57 -17.89 12.13
CA ASP A 362 18.37 -17.99 11.29
C ASP A 362 17.16 -18.45 12.10
N TYR A 363 17.37 -19.37 13.03
CA TYR A 363 16.32 -19.83 13.95
C TYR A 363 15.76 -18.69 14.79
N TRP A 364 16.62 -17.94 15.50
CA TRP A 364 16.20 -16.83 16.35
C TRP A 364 15.63 -15.67 15.52
N HIS A 365 16.27 -15.34 14.42
CA HIS A 365 15.80 -14.29 13.50
C HIS A 365 14.40 -14.59 12.95
N ALA A 366 14.15 -15.83 12.52
CA ALA A 366 12.83 -16.25 12.05
C ALA A 366 11.77 -16.18 13.15
N GLN A 367 12.13 -16.50 14.39
CA GLN A 367 11.21 -16.45 15.52
C GLN A 367 10.81 -15.02 15.89
N TYR A 368 11.78 -14.10 15.95
CA TYR A 368 11.54 -12.71 16.37
C TYR A 368 11.06 -11.80 15.24
N LEU A 369 11.49 -12.05 14.01
CA LEU A 369 11.09 -11.29 12.83
C LEU A 369 9.96 -11.94 12.01
N LYS A 370 9.06 -12.69 12.65
CA LYS A 370 7.86 -13.20 11.94
C LYS A 370 7.20 -12.07 11.16
N LYS A 371 7.27 -12.17 9.83
CA LYS A 371 6.71 -11.16 8.93
C LYS A 371 5.20 -11.07 9.15
N PRO A 372 4.62 -9.88 9.33
CA PRO A 372 3.18 -9.74 9.39
C PRO A 372 2.62 -10.04 8.00
N LEU A 373 2.20 -11.29 7.78
CA LEU A 373 1.68 -11.80 6.50
C LEU A 373 0.47 -11.02 5.98
N GLN A 374 -0.30 -10.41 6.87
CA GLN A 374 -1.56 -9.73 6.55
C GLN A 374 -1.41 -8.44 5.74
N CYS A 375 -0.26 -7.76 5.84
CA CYS A 375 -0.04 -6.45 5.21
C CYS A 375 1.04 -6.48 4.11
N ARG A 376 1.25 -7.63 3.48
CA ARG A 376 2.16 -7.75 2.35
C ARG A 376 1.46 -7.30 1.07
N LEU A 377 2.10 -6.42 0.31
CA LEU A 377 1.65 -6.10 -1.04
C LEU A 377 1.90 -7.32 -1.92
N ASN A 378 0.83 -7.92 -2.46
CA ASN A 378 0.96 -8.97 -3.47
C ASN A 378 1.01 -8.28 -4.83
N TYR A 379 2.18 -8.30 -5.44
CA TYR A 379 2.36 -7.84 -6.81
C TYR A 379 2.29 -9.05 -7.74
N ASN A 380 1.27 -9.10 -8.58
CA ASN A 380 1.32 -9.95 -9.77
C ASN A 380 2.25 -9.28 -10.78
N SER A 381 2.78 -10.05 -11.74
CA SER A 381 3.69 -9.58 -12.81
C SER A 381 3.17 -8.37 -13.61
N LYS A 382 1.94 -7.93 -13.42
CA LYS A 382 1.30 -6.74 -14.00
C LYS A 382 1.13 -5.57 -13.00
N GLY A 383 1.78 -5.60 -11.84
CA GLY A 383 1.76 -4.49 -10.87
C GLY A 383 0.44 -4.29 -10.12
N VAL A 384 -0.49 -5.22 -10.22
CA VAL A 384 -1.82 -5.13 -9.57
C VAL A 384 -1.85 -6.02 -8.33
N SER A 385 -2.02 -5.43 -7.17
CA SER A 385 -2.24 -6.19 -5.93
C SER A 385 -3.70 -6.64 -5.87
N THR A 386 -3.92 -7.95 -6.03
CA THR A 386 -5.25 -8.54 -5.81
C THR A 386 -5.32 -9.13 -4.41
N LYS A 387 -5.73 -8.34 -3.42
CA LYS A 387 -6.24 -8.90 -2.17
C LYS A 387 -7.77 -8.79 -2.20
N THR A 388 -8.44 -9.92 -2.17
CA THR A 388 -9.87 -9.98 -1.86
C THR A 388 -10.06 -9.60 -0.39
N PHE A 389 -10.26 -8.31 -0.12
CA PHE A 389 -10.80 -7.89 1.15
C PHE A 389 -12.31 -8.06 1.11
N LYS A 390 -12.89 -8.59 2.18
CA LYS A 390 -14.33 -8.58 2.40
C LYS A 390 -14.76 -7.13 2.67
N ASN A 391 -14.81 -6.33 1.61
CA ASN A 391 -15.14 -4.91 1.75
C ASN A 391 -16.64 -4.76 1.95
N ARG A 392 -17.00 -3.98 2.95
CA ARG A 392 -18.36 -3.45 3.06
C ARG A 392 -18.54 -2.42 1.95
N VAL A 393 -19.68 -2.50 1.27
CA VAL A 393 -20.06 -1.50 0.27
C VAL A 393 -20.17 -0.13 0.93
N VAL A 394 -19.50 0.88 0.38
CA VAL A 394 -19.43 2.23 0.95
C VAL A 394 -20.42 3.13 0.23
N LEU A 395 -21.07 4.05 0.95
CA LEU A 395 -22.04 5.01 0.40
C LEU A 395 -21.51 5.77 -0.84
N LYS A 396 -20.20 6.01 -0.92
CA LYS A 396 -19.54 6.67 -2.05
C LYS A 396 -19.79 5.96 -3.40
N GLN A 397 -19.99 4.63 -3.38
CA GLN A 397 -20.29 3.84 -4.59
C GLN A 397 -21.71 4.06 -5.12
N PHE A 398 -22.62 4.52 -4.26
CA PHE A 398 -24.01 4.82 -4.60
C PHE A 398 -24.26 6.30 -4.93
N TYR A 399 -23.22 7.10 -4.99
CA TYR A 399 -23.37 8.54 -5.29
C TYR A 399 -24.10 8.77 -6.63
N LEU A 400 -23.73 8.03 -7.66
CA LEU A 400 -24.34 8.14 -9.00
C LEU A 400 -25.82 7.74 -9.02
N PRO A 401 -26.25 6.56 -8.51
CA PRO A 401 -27.66 6.22 -8.35
C PRO A 401 -28.49 7.27 -7.62
N PHE A 402 -27.99 7.81 -6.51
CA PHE A 402 -28.68 8.86 -5.76
C PHE A 402 -28.76 10.19 -6.54
N LEU A 403 -27.73 10.52 -7.29
CA LEU A 403 -27.73 11.70 -8.14
C LEU A 403 -28.80 11.59 -9.25
N ILE A 404 -28.91 10.42 -9.91
CA ILE A 404 -29.93 10.15 -10.91
C ILE A 404 -31.32 10.27 -10.29
N LEU A 405 -31.54 9.71 -9.11
CA LEU A 405 -32.80 9.80 -8.38
C LEU A 405 -33.17 11.24 -8.07
N PHE A 406 -32.22 12.03 -7.58
CA PHE A 406 -32.44 13.45 -7.29
C PHE A 406 -32.77 14.27 -8.54
N CYS A 407 -32.06 14.04 -9.65
CA CYS A 407 -32.38 14.66 -10.94
C CYS A 407 -33.77 14.28 -11.42
N GLY A 408 -34.17 13.02 -11.25
CA GLY A 408 -35.54 12.57 -11.60
C GLY A 408 -36.61 13.27 -10.80
N TYR A 409 -36.44 13.41 -9.49
CA TYR A 409 -37.37 14.17 -8.63
C TYR A 409 -37.42 15.64 -9.02
N PHE A 410 -36.30 16.26 -9.32
CA PHE A 410 -36.23 17.64 -9.76
C PHE A 410 -36.99 17.87 -11.07
N LEU A 411 -36.80 17.00 -12.08
CA LEU A 411 -37.52 17.07 -13.34
C LEU A 411 -39.03 16.85 -13.18
N ALA A 412 -39.43 15.89 -12.34
CA ALA A 412 -40.83 15.65 -12.03
C ALA A 412 -41.49 16.88 -11.36
N PHE A 413 -40.76 17.51 -10.44
CA PHE A 413 -41.23 18.75 -9.79
C PHE A 413 -41.37 19.92 -10.77
N LEU A 414 -40.41 20.08 -11.69
CA LEU A 414 -40.51 21.11 -12.74
C LEU A 414 -41.72 20.88 -13.67
N GLN A 415 -41.97 19.61 -14.05
CA GLN A 415 -43.12 19.27 -14.85
C GLN A 415 -44.44 19.55 -14.11
N PHE A 416 -44.50 19.21 -12.83
CA PHE A 416 -45.67 19.53 -12.01
C PHE A 416 -45.92 21.04 -11.90
N LEU A 417 -44.88 21.84 -11.72
CA LEU A 417 -45.02 23.31 -11.71
C LEU A 417 -45.52 23.83 -13.05
N ARG A 418 -44.97 23.29 -14.13
CA ARG A 418 -45.42 23.66 -15.50
C ARG A 418 -46.90 23.36 -15.73
N GLU A 419 -47.37 22.18 -15.32
CA GLU A 419 -48.76 21.79 -15.42
C GLU A 419 -49.65 22.69 -14.55
N LYS A 420 -49.24 23.00 -13.32
CA LYS A 420 -49.99 23.90 -12.44
C LYS A 420 -50.10 25.32 -13.01
N ILE A 421 -49.02 25.85 -13.57
CA ILE A 421 -49.01 27.16 -14.22
C ILE A 421 -49.94 27.18 -15.45
N LEU A 422 -49.84 26.18 -16.34
CA LEU A 422 -50.68 26.07 -17.51
C LEU A 422 -52.16 25.95 -17.13
N PHE A 423 -52.50 25.21 -16.10
CA PHE A 423 -53.86 25.07 -15.60
C PHE A 423 -54.38 26.39 -14.99
N SER A 424 -53.50 27.19 -14.33
CA SER A 424 -53.87 28.51 -13.79
C SER A 424 -54.07 29.58 -14.88
N PHE A 425 -53.57 29.39 -16.09
CA PHE A 425 -53.79 30.30 -17.22
C PHE A 425 -55.01 29.92 -18.06
N HIS A 426 -55.64 28.77 -17.83
CA HIS A 426 -56.82 28.30 -18.52
C HIS A 426 -58.15 28.55 -17.75
N PHE A 427 -58.06 29.17 -16.58
CA PHE A 427 -59.17 29.74 -15.80
C PHE A 427 -58.99 31.26 -15.74
#